data_1f7922cbce47446addfaece71e540435
#
_entry.id   1f7922cbce47446addfaece71e540435
#
_cell.length_a   1.000
_cell.length_b   1.000
_cell.length_c   1.000
_cell.angle_alpha   90.00
_cell.angle_beta   90.00
_cell.angle_gamma   90.00
#
_symmetry.space_group_name_H-M   'P 1'
#
loop_
_entity.id
_entity.type
_entity.pdbx_description
1 polymer ?
#
loop_
_entity_poly.entity_id
_entity_poly.type
_entity_poly.pdbx_seq_one_letter_code
_entity_poly.pdbx_strand_id
1 'polypeptide(L)'
;NKVKLNEDDIDLAYSLWRIYCGENHNLFKPYISKSSSFIYMNSCLKAHLKRFPDSENGLCRLEKHILEIVKDNYIKSKHHLLGYILNYQGYYGYGDIQIKRMTKKLKIFLVKGENGLELNRKGHEVLLNKHNFSSEVNNDIEFGGAKRLKYLYNKKQNKLIKTIYNAN
;
A
#
# COMPACT_ATOMS: atom_id res chain seq x y z
N ASN A 1 -13.21 -12.65 -22.13
CA ASN A 1 -14.32 -11.72 -22.43
C ASN A 1 -13.73 -10.39 -22.87
N LYS A 2 -14.03 -9.95 -24.11
CA LYS A 2 -13.69 -8.61 -24.59
C LYS A 2 -14.78 -7.64 -24.13
N VAL A 3 -14.39 -6.55 -23.48
CA VAL A 3 -15.30 -5.44 -23.15
C VAL A 3 -15.07 -4.34 -24.17
N LYS A 4 -16.13 -3.87 -24.82
CA LYS A 4 -16.07 -2.72 -25.72
C LYS A 4 -16.17 -1.46 -24.86
N LEU A 5 -15.16 -0.60 -24.92
CA LEU A 5 -15.19 0.70 -24.27
C LEU A 5 -16.04 1.68 -25.08
N ASN A 6 -16.76 2.54 -24.38
CA ASN A 6 -17.49 3.66 -24.93
C ASN A 6 -16.74 4.98 -24.70
N GLU A 7 -17.25 6.10 -25.20
CA GLU A 7 -16.62 7.42 -25.04
C GLU A 7 -16.51 7.82 -23.56
N ASP A 8 -17.54 7.55 -22.75
CA ASP A 8 -17.51 7.84 -21.32
C ASP A 8 -16.40 7.07 -20.57
N ASP A 9 -16.13 5.82 -20.99
CA ASP A 9 -15.03 5.02 -20.42
C ASP A 9 -13.66 5.62 -20.78
N ILE A 10 -13.52 6.15 -22.00
CA ILE A 10 -12.28 6.79 -22.45
C ILE A 10 -12.05 8.09 -21.70
N ASP A 11 -13.07 8.94 -21.55
CA ASP A 11 -13.01 10.19 -20.81
C ASP A 11 -12.72 9.97 -19.33
N LEU A 12 -13.33 8.91 -18.77
CA LEU A 12 -13.06 8.48 -17.41
C LEU A 12 -11.59 8.06 -17.24
N ALA A 13 -11.07 7.23 -18.13
CA ALA A 13 -9.68 6.78 -18.10
C ALA A 13 -8.70 7.96 -18.22
N TYR A 14 -8.98 8.91 -19.11
CA TYR A 14 -8.20 10.13 -19.27
C TYR A 14 -8.21 10.99 -17.99
N SER A 15 -9.37 11.16 -17.37
CA SER A 15 -9.51 11.90 -16.12
C SER A 15 -8.73 11.26 -14.98
N LEU A 16 -8.81 9.92 -14.84
CA LEU A 16 -8.05 9.18 -13.84
C LEU A 16 -6.54 9.25 -14.08
N TRP A 17 -6.11 9.19 -15.35
CA TRP A 17 -4.70 9.35 -15.70
C TRP A 17 -4.17 10.72 -15.32
N ARG A 18 -4.91 11.80 -15.60
CA ARG A 18 -4.51 13.16 -15.19
C ARG A 18 -4.39 13.29 -13.67
N ILE A 19 -5.31 12.70 -12.91
CA ILE A 19 -5.25 12.68 -11.45
C ILE A 19 -4.00 11.92 -10.99
N TYR A 20 -3.71 10.77 -11.61
CA TYR A 20 -2.53 9.96 -11.28
C TYR A 20 -1.21 10.70 -11.53
N CYS A 21 -1.12 11.46 -12.62
CA CYS A 21 0.04 12.29 -12.92
C CYS A 21 0.17 13.53 -12.02
N GLY A 22 -0.90 13.91 -11.32
CA GLY A 22 -0.92 15.03 -10.40
C GLY A 22 -0.47 14.67 -8.98
N GLU A 23 -0.25 15.67 -8.14
CA GLU A 23 0.15 15.46 -6.74
C GLU A 23 -1.02 15.05 -5.83
N ASN A 24 -2.25 15.48 -6.10
CA ASN A 24 -3.39 15.33 -5.20
C ASN A 24 -4.24 14.11 -5.55
N HIS A 25 -3.86 12.95 -5.05
CA HIS A 25 -4.60 11.71 -5.27
C HIS A 25 -5.93 11.60 -4.49
N ASN A 26 -6.28 12.55 -3.62
CA ASN A 26 -7.63 12.63 -3.07
C ASN A 26 -8.69 12.88 -4.14
N LEU A 27 -8.30 13.42 -5.29
CA LEU A 27 -9.19 13.63 -6.43
C LEU A 27 -9.73 12.31 -7.04
N PHE A 28 -9.16 11.15 -6.68
CA PHE A 28 -9.76 9.86 -7.01
C PHE A 28 -11.06 9.57 -6.26
N LYS A 29 -11.31 10.20 -5.12
CA LYS A 29 -12.46 9.86 -4.25
C LYS A 29 -13.82 9.90 -4.96
N PRO A 30 -14.16 10.93 -5.76
CA PRO A 30 -15.44 10.97 -6.49
C PRO A 30 -15.61 9.81 -7.48
N TYR A 31 -14.49 9.23 -7.96
CA TYR A 31 -14.50 8.14 -8.94
C TYR A 31 -14.60 6.76 -8.31
N ILE A 32 -14.34 6.62 -7.00
CA ILE A 32 -14.37 5.32 -6.29
C ILE A 32 -15.76 4.66 -6.30
N SER A 33 -16.83 5.45 -6.39
CA SER A 33 -18.21 4.95 -6.45
C SER A 33 -18.86 5.10 -7.83
N LYS A 34 -18.11 5.62 -8.83
CA LYS A 34 -18.63 5.83 -10.16
C LYS A 34 -18.78 4.50 -10.89
N SER A 35 -19.96 4.27 -11.48
CA SER A 35 -20.18 3.12 -12.36
C SER A 35 -19.42 3.29 -13.67
N SER A 36 -18.85 2.20 -14.19
CA SER A 36 -18.15 2.18 -15.48
C SER A 36 -17.99 0.76 -15.97
N SER A 37 -17.54 0.59 -17.21
CA SER A 37 -17.17 -0.72 -17.78
C SER A 37 -15.92 -1.33 -17.12
N PHE A 38 -15.17 -0.56 -16.33
CA PHE A 38 -13.97 -1.03 -15.62
C PHE A 38 -14.35 -1.69 -14.28
N ILE A 39 -14.64 -2.99 -14.31
CA ILE A 39 -15.17 -3.79 -13.19
C ILE A 39 -14.36 -3.64 -11.90
N TYR A 40 -13.01 -3.56 -12.00
CA TYR A 40 -12.11 -3.52 -10.85
C TYR A 40 -11.67 -2.11 -10.44
N MET A 41 -12.07 -1.07 -11.17
CA MET A 41 -11.58 0.29 -10.98
C MET A 41 -11.76 0.79 -9.54
N ASN A 42 -12.96 0.63 -8.98
CA ASN A 42 -13.26 1.08 -7.61
C ASN A 42 -12.34 0.46 -6.57
N SER A 43 -12.08 -0.85 -6.70
CA SER A 43 -11.18 -1.58 -5.81
C SER A 43 -9.72 -1.17 -6.01
N CYS A 44 -9.30 -0.95 -7.26
CA CYS A 44 -7.96 -0.47 -7.58
C CYS A 44 -7.70 0.95 -7.04
N LEU A 45 -8.66 1.87 -7.17
CA LEU A 45 -8.55 3.24 -6.64
C LEU A 45 -8.48 3.23 -5.10
N LYS A 46 -9.30 2.41 -4.43
CA LYS A 46 -9.23 2.22 -2.98
C LYS A 46 -7.88 1.64 -2.55
N ALA A 47 -7.37 0.64 -3.26
CA ALA A 47 -6.06 0.05 -3.00
C ALA A 47 -4.93 1.06 -3.24
N HIS A 48 -5.06 1.92 -4.28
CA HIS A 48 -4.09 2.95 -4.60
C HIS A 48 -3.92 3.95 -3.44
N LEU A 49 -4.99 4.49 -2.87
CA LEU A 49 -4.90 5.38 -1.71
C LEU A 49 -4.23 4.72 -0.50
N LYS A 50 -4.41 3.41 -0.32
CA LYS A 50 -3.79 2.62 0.75
C LYS A 50 -2.33 2.23 0.49
N ARG A 51 -1.73 2.66 -0.63
CA ARG A 51 -0.28 2.58 -0.88
C ARG A 51 0.50 3.63 -0.06
N PHE A 52 -0.16 4.71 0.33
CA PHE A 52 0.44 5.71 1.22
C PHE A 52 0.50 5.19 2.66
N PRO A 53 1.49 5.65 3.46
CA PRO A 53 1.63 5.23 4.85
C PRO A 53 0.39 5.59 5.66
N ASP A 54 -0.06 4.68 6.50
CA ASP A 54 -1.15 4.94 7.45
C ASP A 54 -0.71 5.97 8.50
N SER A 55 -1.60 6.91 8.82
CA SER A 55 -1.32 7.97 9.79
C SER A 55 -1.11 7.48 11.23
N GLU A 56 -1.58 6.27 11.56
CA GLU A 56 -1.45 5.69 12.90
C GLU A 56 -0.13 4.94 13.08
N ASN A 57 0.30 4.14 12.09
CA ASN A 57 1.44 3.24 12.24
C ASN A 57 2.59 3.46 11.23
N GLY A 58 2.37 4.27 10.19
CA GLY A 58 3.39 4.60 9.20
C GLY A 58 3.63 3.55 8.11
N LEU A 59 2.89 2.43 8.11
CA LEU A 59 2.97 1.40 7.07
C LEU A 59 1.85 1.56 6.06
N CYS A 60 2.12 1.25 4.79
CA CYS A 60 1.03 1.09 3.82
C CYS A 60 0.28 -0.24 4.08
N ARG A 61 -0.92 -0.37 3.48
CA ARG A 61 -1.75 -1.57 3.70
C ARG A 61 -1.03 -2.87 3.35
N LEU A 62 -0.26 -2.91 2.28
CA LEU A 62 0.47 -4.11 1.88
C LEU A 62 1.61 -4.42 2.85
N GLU A 63 2.36 -3.43 3.31
CA GLU A 63 3.41 -3.60 4.33
C GLU A 63 2.84 -4.18 5.63
N LYS A 64 1.70 -3.64 6.09
CA LYS A 64 0.98 -4.18 7.24
C LYS A 64 0.53 -5.62 7.01
N HIS A 65 -0.03 -5.91 5.82
CA HIS A 65 -0.48 -7.25 5.46
C HIS A 65 0.66 -8.27 5.42
N ILE A 66 1.85 -7.88 4.97
CA ILE A 66 3.04 -8.75 5.03
C ILE A 66 3.38 -9.14 6.48
N LEU A 67 3.29 -8.21 7.41
CA LEU A 67 3.51 -8.52 8.83
C LEU A 67 2.39 -9.39 9.41
N GLU A 68 1.13 -9.18 9.00
CA GLU A 68 -0.01 -10.03 9.35
C GLU A 68 0.23 -11.48 8.85
N ILE A 69 0.72 -11.65 7.60
CA ILE A 69 1.08 -12.97 7.05
C ILE A 69 2.14 -13.66 7.91
N VAL A 70 3.20 -12.95 8.32
CA VAL A 70 4.25 -13.52 9.17
C VAL A 70 3.72 -13.88 10.55
N LYS A 71 2.81 -13.08 11.11
CA LYS A 71 2.19 -13.34 12.42
C LYS A 71 1.30 -14.57 12.40
N ASP A 72 0.51 -14.73 11.35
CA ASP A 72 -0.60 -15.70 11.32
C ASP A 72 -0.22 -17.01 10.62
N ASN A 73 1.00 -17.11 10.03
CA ASN A 73 1.44 -18.27 9.28
C ASN A 73 2.86 -18.70 9.65
N TYR A 74 3.11 -19.99 9.50
CA TYR A 74 4.46 -20.56 9.64
C TYR A 74 5.30 -20.27 8.40
N ILE A 75 6.19 -19.30 8.47
CA ILE A 75 7.00 -18.82 7.34
C ILE A 75 8.44 -19.35 7.45
N LYS A 76 8.74 -20.44 6.76
CA LYS A 76 10.05 -21.13 6.81
C LYS A 76 11.22 -20.31 6.25
N SER A 77 10.96 -19.47 5.25
CA SER A 77 12.00 -18.76 4.52
C SER A 77 11.48 -17.49 3.86
N LYS A 78 12.41 -16.62 3.41
CA LYS A 78 12.04 -15.43 2.62
C LYS A 78 11.36 -15.79 1.29
N HIS A 79 11.74 -16.90 0.67
CA HIS A 79 11.10 -17.39 -0.56
C HIS A 79 9.67 -17.83 -0.31
N HIS A 80 9.44 -18.54 0.80
CA HIS A 80 8.10 -18.93 1.25
C HIS A 80 7.22 -17.69 1.49
N LEU A 81 7.76 -16.68 2.20
CA LEU A 81 7.06 -15.39 2.39
C LEU A 81 6.71 -14.72 1.06
N LEU A 82 7.64 -14.71 0.09
CA LEU A 82 7.40 -14.14 -1.23
C LEU A 82 6.20 -14.81 -1.92
N GLY A 83 6.13 -16.13 -1.90
CA GLY A 83 5.00 -16.88 -2.45
C GLY A 83 3.65 -16.51 -1.82
N TYR A 84 3.61 -16.39 -0.48
CA TYR A 84 2.41 -15.93 0.22
C TYR A 84 2.01 -14.51 -0.22
N ILE A 85 2.95 -13.57 -0.25
CA ILE A 85 2.65 -12.19 -0.61
C ILE A 85 2.11 -12.09 -2.04
N LEU A 86 2.73 -12.78 -2.99
CA LEU A 86 2.29 -12.79 -4.40
C LEU A 86 0.86 -13.32 -4.54
N ASN A 87 0.49 -14.34 -3.78
CA ASN A 87 -0.85 -14.91 -3.80
C ASN A 87 -1.91 -14.00 -3.12
N TYR A 88 -1.53 -13.29 -2.06
CA TYR A 88 -2.47 -12.58 -1.21
C TYR A 88 -2.37 -11.04 -1.28
N GLN A 89 -1.58 -10.48 -2.19
CA GLN A 89 -1.44 -9.02 -2.33
C GLN A 89 -2.70 -8.30 -2.84
N GLY A 90 -3.68 -9.02 -3.36
CA GLY A 90 -4.92 -8.43 -3.87
C GLY A 90 -4.69 -7.55 -5.11
N TYR A 91 -5.25 -6.34 -5.11
CA TYR A 91 -5.22 -5.42 -6.27
C TYR A 91 -3.89 -4.66 -6.46
N TYR A 92 -2.83 -4.97 -5.70
CA TYR A 92 -1.57 -4.23 -5.82
C TYR A 92 -0.75 -4.63 -7.04
N GLY A 93 -0.77 -5.90 -7.46
CA GLY A 93 -0.13 -6.37 -8.69
C GLY A 93 1.40 -6.20 -8.73
N TYR A 94 2.07 -6.22 -7.57
CA TYR A 94 3.53 -6.14 -7.50
C TYR A 94 4.20 -7.44 -7.95
N GLY A 95 5.29 -7.31 -8.70
CA GLY A 95 6.16 -8.43 -9.04
C GLY A 95 7.20 -8.73 -7.96
N ASP A 96 7.93 -9.85 -8.14
CA ASP A 96 8.92 -10.39 -7.21
C ASP A 96 9.93 -9.37 -6.71
N ILE A 97 10.50 -8.58 -7.62
CA ILE A 97 11.55 -7.60 -7.28
C ILE A 97 11.00 -6.51 -6.36
N GLN A 98 9.79 -6.05 -6.63
CA GLN A 98 9.12 -5.02 -5.82
C GLN A 98 8.82 -5.55 -4.41
N ILE A 99 8.29 -6.78 -4.32
CA ILE A 99 8.02 -7.45 -3.03
C ILE A 99 9.32 -7.69 -2.26
N LYS A 100 10.39 -8.17 -2.92
CA LYS A 100 11.71 -8.35 -2.28
C LYS A 100 12.27 -7.04 -1.72
N ARG A 101 12.12 -5.92 -2.44
CA ARG A 101 12.53 -4.59 -1.95
C ARG A 101 11.71 -4.17 -0.72
N MET A 102 10.39 -4.39 -0.76
CA MET A 102 9.49 -4.09 0.36
C MET A 102 9.83 -4.93 1.60
N THR A 103 9.96 -6.25 1.45
CA THR A 103 10.33 -7.15 2.56
C THR A 103 11.71 -6.86 3.14
N LYS A 104 12.66 -6.38 2.31
CA LYS A 104 13.98 -5.93 2.81
C LYS A 104 13.83 -4.74 3.78
N LYS A 105 12.94 -3.81 3.54
CA LYS A 105 12.67 -2.66 4.42
C LYS A 105 11.95 -3.06 5.70
N LEU A 106 11.09 -4.06 5.62
CA LEU A 106 10.36 -4.57 6.77
C LEU A 106 11.20 -5.45 7.72
N LYS A 107 12.51 -5.66 7.44
CA LYS A 107 13.39 -6.45 8.31
C LYS A 107 13.46 -5.93 9.76
N ILE A 108 13.27 -4.63 9.98
CA ILE A 108 13.29 -4.03 11.31
C ILE A 108 12.17 -4.58 12.23
N PHE A 109 11.14 -5.18 11.65
CA PHE A 109 9.98 -5.79 12.34
C PHE A 109 10.09 -7.30 12.50
N LEU A 110 11.12 -7.92 11.90
CA LEU A 110 11.24 -9.36 11.76
C LEU A 110 12.47 -9.90 12.49
N VAL A 111 12.34 -11.14 12.99
CA VAL A 111 13.42 -11.91 13.59
C VAL A 111 13.37 -13.33 13.06
N LYS A 112 14.52 -14.00 13.05
CA LYS A 112 14.59 -15.44 12.76
C LYS A 112 14.37 -16.17 14.09
N GLY A 113 13.19 -16.77 14.25
CA GLY A 113 12.86 -17.65 15.36
C GLY A 113 13.34 -19.08 15.11
N GLU A 114 13.07 -19.97 16.06
CA GLU A 114 13.40 -21.41 15.98
C GLU A 114 12.70 -22.09 14.81
N ASN A 115 11.47 -21.72 14.56
CA ASN A 115 10.62 -22.34 13.55
C ASN A 115 10.53 -21.56 12.24
N GLY A 116 11.22 -20.43 12.09
CA GLY A 116 11.19 -19.66 10.86
C GLY A 116 11.22 -18.14 11.09
N LEU A 117 10.51 -17.40 10.25
CA LEU A 117 10.44 -15.95 10.33
C LEU A 117 9.29 -15.53 11.26
N GLU A 118 9.58 -14.69 12.24
CA GLU A 118 8.65 -14.23 13.26
C GLU A 118 8.67 -12.72 13.40
N LEU A 119 7.62 -12.14 14.02
CA LEU A 119 7.62 -10.72 14.39
C LEU A 119 8.46 -10.50 15.65
N ASN A 120 9.27 -9.45 15.63
CA ASN A 120 9.88 -8.95 16.86
C ASN A 120 8.91 -7.98 17.59
N ARG A 121 9.37 -7.38 18.72
CA ARG A 121 8.58 -6.43 19.51
C ARG A 121 8.01 -5.28 18.65
N LYS A 122 8.84 -4.65 17.80
CA LYS A 122 8.39 -3.57 16.91
C LYS A 122 7.31 -4.04 15.93
N GLY A 123 7.43 -5.26 15.42
CA GLY A 123 6.43 -5.89 14.54
C GLY A 123 5.07 -6.04 15.21
N HIS A 124 5.03 -6.43 16.47
CA HIS A 124 3.79 -6.47 17.25
C HIS A 124 3.25 -5.08 17.55
N GLU A 125 4.11 -4.13 17.95
CA GLU A 125 3.70 -2.76 18.27
C GLU A 125 3.08 -2.05 17.07
N VAL A 126 3.64 -2.21 15.86
CA VAL A 126 3.11 -1.59 14.63
C VAL A 126 1.76 -2.19 14.23
N LEU A 127 1.57 -3.50 14.38
CA LEU A 127 0.28 -4.14 14.09
C LEU A 127 -0.82 -3.68 15.04
N LEU A 128 -0.47 -3.37 16.29
CA LEU A 128 -1.36 -2.84 17.31
C LEU A 128 -1.54 -1.32 17.26
N ASN A 129 -0.92 -0.65 16.29
CA ASN A 129 -0.90 0.83 16.16
C ASN A 129 -0.38 1.55 17.42
N LYS A 130 0.54 0.92 18.18
CA LYS A 130 1.11 1.50 19.42
C LYS A 130 2.19 2.54 19.14
N HIS A 131 2.80 2.47 17.96
CA HIS A 131 3.87 3.36 17.54
C HIS A 131 3.81 3.61 16.03
N ASN A 132 4.17 4.83 15.61
CA ASN A 132 4.25 5.21 14.21
C ASN A 132 5.71 5.08 13.72
N PHE A 133 5.94 4.19 12.77
CA PHE A 133 7.25 3.86 12.23
C PHE A 133 7.53 4.53 10.88
N SER A 134 6.79 5.57 10.49
CA SER A 134 6.96 6.22 9.19
C SER A 134 8.39 6.73 8.93
N SER A 135 9.09 7.20 9.96
CA SER A 135 10.49 7.64 9.87
C SER A 135 11.49 6.49 9.69
N GLU A 136 11.18 5.31 10.23
CA GLU A 136 12.08 4.14 10.19
C GLU A 136 11.91 3.30 8.92
N VAL A 137 10.69 3.28 8.36
CA VAL A 137 10.34 2.54 7.12
C VAL A 137 10.30 3.47 5.91
N ASN A 138 10.93 4.62 6.04
CA ASN A 138 10.87 5.65 5.04
C ASN A 138 11.30 5.14 3.65
N ASN A 139 10.48 5.45 2.67
CA ASN A 139 10.57 4.95 1.32
C ASN A 139 10.19 6.09 0.38
N ASP A 140 11.19 6.74 -0.20
CA ASP A 140 10.96 7.82 -1.18
C ASP A 140 10.52 7.22 -2.52
N ILE A 141 9.28 6.72 -2.55
CA ILE A 141 8.63 6.22 -3.75
C ILE A 141 7.62 7.26 -4.22
N GLU A 142 7.58 7.47 -5.52
CA GLU A 142 6.55 8.24 -6.18
C GLU A 142 5.46 7.32 -6.74
N PHE A 143 4.22 7.76 -6.60
CA PHE A 143 3.06 7.14 -7.22
C PHE A 143 2.48 8.14 -8.23
N GLY A 144 2.84 7.99 -9.50
CA GLY A 144 2.53 9.03 -10.48
C GLY A 144 3.18 10.36 -10.09
N GLY A 145 2.40 11.43 -9.91
CA GLY A 145 2.91 12.74 -9.46
C GLY A 145 2.98 12.92 -7.95
N ALA A 146 2.52 11.97 -7.15
CA ALA A 146 2.47 12.10 -5.69
C ALA A 146 3.65 11.40 -5.01
N LYS A 147 4.43 12.15 -4.22
CA LYS A 147 5.49 11.60 -3.38
C LYS A 147 4.89 10.94 -2.14
N ARG A 148 5.26 9.67 -1.89
CA ARG A 148 4.77 8.88 -0.75
C ARG A 148 4.93 9.60 0.59
N LEU A 149 6.06 10.27 0.80
CA LEU A 149 6.38 10.92 2.07
C LEU A 149 5.61 12.22 2.33
N LYS A 150 5.04 12.82 1.28
CA LYS A 150 4.24 14.03 1.43
C LYS A 150 2.82 13.77 1.94
N TYR A 151 2.40 12.49 2.03
CA TYR A 151 1.02 12.15 2.36
C TYR A 151 0.95 10.96 3.32
N LEU A 152 -0.02 11.01 4.23
CA LEU A 152 -0.43 9.89 5.07
C LEU A 152 -1.88 9.53 4.77
N TYR A 153 -2.19 8.24 4.75
CA TYR A 153 -3.55 7.76 4.61
C TYR A 153 -4.26 7.77 5.97
N ASN A 154 -5.28 8.61 6.10
CA ASN A 154 -6.14 8.62 7.28
C ASN A 154 -7.29 7.64 7.08
N LYS A 155 -7.26 6.53 7.81
CA LYS A 155 -8.27 5.46 7.72
C LYS A 155 -9.67 5.92 8.12
N LYS A 156 -9.79 6.75 9.18
CA LYS A 156 -11.08 7.23 9.69
C LYS A 156 -11.79 8.13 8.68
N GLN A 157 -11.03 8.99 8.00
CA GLN A 157 -11.55 9.93 7.00
C GLN A 157 -11.50 9.38 5.57
N ASN A 158 -10.90 8.20 5.38
CA ASN A 158 -10.68 7.57 4.07
C ASN A 158 -10.08 8.56 3.04
N LYS A 159 -9.03 9.30 3.44
CA LYS A 159 -8.36 10.29 2.59
C LYS A 159 -6.87 10.41 2.91
N LEU A 160 -6.13 11.01 1.96
CA LEU A 160 -4.75 11.41 2.17
C LEU A 160 -4.70 12.77 2.88
N ILE A 161 -3.87 12.87 3.91
CA ILE A 161 -3.53 14.13 4.59
C ILE A 161 -2.08 14.47 4.29
N LYS A 162 -1.77 15.74 4.04
CA LYS A 162 -0.38 16.17 3.85
C LYS A 162 0.39 16.02 5.16
N THR A 163 1.60 15.47 5.07
CA THR A 163 2.55 15.50 6.18
C THR A 163 3.11 16.91 6.30
N ILE A 164 3.04 17.50 7.47
CA ILE A 164 3.79 18.71 7.80
C ILE A 164 5.19 18.23 8.22
N TYR A 165 6.09 18.02 7.26
CA TYR A 165 7.51 17.96 7.58
C TYR A 165 7.95 19.40 7.76
N ASN A 166 8.22 19.83 8.99
CA ASN A 166 9.09 20.94 9.23
C ASN A 166 10.46 20.50 8.69
N ALA A 167 10.86 21.06 7.55
CA ALA A 167 12.22 20.95 7.08
C ALA A 167 13.08 21.72 8.10
N ASN A 168 13.75 20.99 8.99
CA ASN A 168 14.89 21.50 9.74
C ASN A 168 16.12 21.35 8.87
#